data_9ecebc917993e7e29a56e42d63e72da6
#
_entry.id   9ecebc917993e7e29a56e42d63e72da6
#
_cell.length_a   1.000
_cell.length_b   1.000
_cell.length_c   1.000
_cell.angle_alpha   90.00
_cell.angle_beta   90.00
_cell.angle_gamma   90.00
#
_symmetry.space_group_name_H-M   'P 1'
#
loop_
_entity.id
_entity.type
_entity.pdbx_description
1 polymer ?
#
loop_
_entity_poly.entity_id
_entity_poly.type
_entity_poly.pdbx_seq_one_letter_code
_entity_poly.pdbx_strand_id
1 'polypeptide(L)'
;MAKRKMDSYRKRLQLKRDSIVGTIERYVHDGRETDQDVPRDPADIASNSFIKELLFSQSTNDRYVLKLIDEALERMGEGQYGLCVSCGNPIQEKRLKVVPWARHCISCQELQERGLLRE
;
A
#
# COMPACT_ATOMS: atom_id res chain seq x y z
N MET A 1 10.47 5.97 -20.12
CA MET A 1 11.16 4.91 -19.37
C MET A 1 11.47 3.74 -20.30
N ALA A 2 12.64 3.15 -20.18
CA ALA A 2 13.02 2.01 -21.01
C ALA A 2 12.17 0.77 -20.67
N LYS A 3 11.86 -0.04 -21.68
CA LYS A 3 11.03 -1.23 -21.53
C LYS A 3 11.54 -2.17 -20.43
N ARG A 4 12.87 -2.38 -20.35
CA ARG A 4 13.47 -3.24 -19.32
C ARG A 4 13.21 -2.74 -17.90
N LYS A 5 13.30 -1.42 -17.69
CA LYS A 5 13.00 -0.81 -16.40
C LYS A 5 11.52 -0.94 -16.08
N MET A 6 10.66 -0.70 -17.05
CA MET A 6 9.22 -0.86 -16.92
C MET A 6 8.86 -2.28 -16.49
N ASP A 7 9.41 -3.28 -17.18
CA ASP A 7 9.16 -4.69 -16.86
C ASP A 7 9.66 -5.06 -15.48
N SER A 8 10.82 -4.53 -15.06
CA SER A 8 11.38 -4.74 -13.73
C SER A 8 10.46 -4.17 -12.66
N TYR A 9 9.98 -2.95 -12.83
CA TYR A 9 9.06 -2.33 -11.88
C TYR A 9 7.72 -3.05 -11.85
N ARG A 10 7.22 -3.48 -13.01
CA ARG A 10 5.97 -4.25 -13.08
C ARG A 10 6.10 -5.54 -12.26
N LYS A 11 7.19 -6.26 -12.43
CA LYS A 11 7.44 -7.49 -11.68
C LYS A 11 7.49 -7.24 -10.17
N ARG A 12 8.19 -6.18 -9.76
CA ARG A 12 8.27 -5.80 -8.34
C ARG A 12 6.90 -5.43 -7.77
N LEU A 13 6.09 -4.72 -8.55
CA LEU A 13 4.74 -4.35 -8.15
C LEU A 13 3.86 -5.58 -7.99
N GLN A 14 3.92 -6.52 -8.93
CA GLN A 14 3.15 -7.75 -8.86
C GLN A 14 3.54 -8.61 -7.67
N LEU A 15 4.84 -8.73 -7.40
CA LEU A 15 5.33 -9.48 -6.25
C LEU A 15 4.87 -8.84 -4.93
N LYS A 16 4.94 -7.53 -4.84
CA LYS A 16 4.47 -6.82 -3.67
C LYS A 16 2.95 -6.95 -3.49
N ARG A 17 2.21 -6.88 -4.60
CA ARG A 17 0.76 -7.08 -4.60
C ARG A 17 0.41 -8.45 -4.03
N ASP A 18 1.05 -9.50 -4.53
CA ASP A 18 0.79 -10.87 -4.07
C ASP A 18 1.12 -11.03 -2.58
N SER A 19 2.22 -10.44 -2.14
CA SER A 19 2.63 -10.44 -0.74
C SER A 19 1.58 -9.76 0.15
N ILE A 20 1.07 -8.61 -0.27
CA ILE A 20 0.07 -7.86 0.49
C ILE A 20 -1.25 -8.62 0.54
N VAL A 21 -1.71 -9.18 -0.58
CA VAL A 21 -2.94 -9.96 -0.63
C VAL A 21 -2.86 -11.13 0.34
N GLY A 22 -1.74 -11.86 0.36
CA GLY A 22 -1.55 -12.95 1.30
C GLY A 22 -1.54 -12.49 2.76
N THR A 23 -0.96 -11.32 3.03
CA THR A 23 -0.93 -10.74 4.37
C THR A 23 -2.33 -10.33 4.83
N ILE A 24 -3.11 -9.70 3.97
CA ILE A 24 -4.50 -9.31 4.29
C ILE A 24 -5.33 -10.54 4.60
N GLU A 25 -5.22 -11.59 3.79
CA GLU A 25 -5.95 -12.84 4.02
C GLU A 25 -5.62 -13.44 5.39
N ARG A 26 -4.34 -13.43 5.78
CA ARG A 26 -3.92 -13.92 7.10
C ARG A 26 -4.50 -13.07 8.22
N TYR A 27 -4.49 -11.75 8.10
CA TYR A 27 -5.05 -10.86 9.11
C TYR A 27 -6.55 -11.09 9.30
N VAL A 28 -7.28 -11.29 8.23
CA VAL A 28 -8.72 -11.59 8.31
C VAL A 28 -8.93 -12.92 9.00
N HIS A 29 -8.15 -13.94 8.66
CA HIS A 29 -8.24 -15.27 9.28
C HIS A 29 -7.91 -15.20 10.77
N ASP A 30 -6.81 -14.56 11.15
CA ASP A 30 -6.40 -14.41 12.53
C ASP A 30 -7.43 -13.61 13.35
N GLY A 31 -8.01 -12.58 12.75
CA GLY A 31 -9.07 -11.82 13.39
C GLY A 31 -10.31 -12.64 13.66
N ARG A 32 -10.67 -13.56 12.75
CA ARG A 32 -11.79 -14.48 12.95
C ARG A 32 -11.50 -15.49 14.06
N GLU A 33 -10.29 -16.03 14.11
CA GLU A 33 -9.88 -16.93 15.18
C GLU A 33 -9.94 -16.24 16.53
N THR A 34 -9.47 -14.99 16.60
CA THR A 34 -9.53 -14.19 17.81
C THR A 34 -10.98 -13.97 18.25
N ASP A 35 -11.90 -13.77 17.31
CA ASP A 35 -13.33 -13.61 17.60
C ASP A 35 -13.97 -14.88 18.14
N GLN A 36 -13.46 -16.03 17.76
CA GLN A 36 -14.00 -17.32 18.22
C GLN A 36 -13.53 -17.69 19.62
N ASP A 37 -12.41 -17.12 20.07
CA ASP A 37 -11.90 -17.34 21.41
C ASP A 37 -12.74 -16.56 22.40
N VAL A 38 -13.33 -17.25 23.38
CA VAL A 38 -14.11 -16.60 24.44
C VAL A 38 -13.15 -16.15 25.55
N PRO A 39 -12.98 -14.84 25.75
CA PRO A 39 -12.11 -14.33 26.82
C PRO A 39 -12.64 -14.78 28.19
N ARG A 40 -11.73 -15.19 29.07
CA ARG A 40 -12.10 -15.72 30.39
C ARG A 40 -12.01 -14.69 31.50
N ASP A 41 -11.26 -13.59 31.29
CA ASP A 41 -11.12 -12.52 32.26
C ASP A 41 -10.94 -11.16 31.57
N PRO A 42 -11.04 -10.04 32.32
CA PRO A 42 -10.94 -8.70 31.75
C PRO A 42 -9.60 -8.40 31.04
N ALA A 43 -8.51 -9.01 31.52
CA ALA A 43 -7.19 -8.81 30.90
C ALA A 43 -7.15 -9.46 29.51
N ASP A 44 -7.73 -10.65 29.36
CA ASP A 44 -7.83 -11.34 28.09
C ASP A 44 -8.71 -10.56 27.12
N ILE A 45 -9.81 -9.98 27.58
CA ILE A 45 -10.71 -9.15 26.76
C ILE A 45 -9.97 -7.92 26.24
N ALA A 46 -9.24 -7.22 27.10
CA ALA A 46 -8.48 -6.03 26.73
C ALA A 46 -7.38 -6.37 25.73
N SER A 47 -6.66 -7.49 25.95
CA SER A 47 -5.61 -7.94 25.06
C SER A 47 -6.15 -8.29 23.67
N ASN A 48 -7.29 -8.98 23.61
CA ASN A 48 -7.93 -9.33 22.33
C ASN A 48 -8.37 -8.08 21.56
N SER A 49 -8.93 -7.09 22.23
CA SER A 49 -9.34 -5.83 21.60
C SER A 49 -8.15 -5.09 21.02
N PHE A 50 -7.03 -5.04 21.75
CA PHE A 50 -5.81 -4.40 21.26
C PHE A 50 -5.28 -5.11 20.01
N ILE A 51 -5.23 -6.43 20.02
CA ILE A 51 -4.76 -7.22 18.89
C ILE A 51 -5.65 -7.00 17.67
N LYS A 52 -6.98 -6.98 17.85
CA LYS A 52 -7.92 -6.71 16.76
C LYS A 52 -7.70 -5.35 16.14
N GLU A 53 -7.52 -4.31 16.96
CA GLU A 53 -7.26 -2.96 16.47
C GLU A 53 -5.95 -2.89 15.68
N LEU A 54 -4.90 -3.56 16.19
CA LEU A 54 -3.61 -3.59 15.51
C LEU A 54 -3.71 -4.29 14.15
N LEU A 55 -4.34 -5.46 14.10
CA LEU A 55 -4.53 -6.22 12.86
C LEU A 55 -5.38 -5.45 11.86
N PHE A 56 -6.43 -4.78 12.33
CA PHE A 56 -7.29 -3.97 11.47
C PHE A 56 -6.53 -2.79 10.88
N SER A 57 -5.72 -2.09 11.68
CA SER A 57 -4.91 -0.96 11.21
C SER A 57 -3.91 -1.38 10.14
N GLN A 58 -3.23 -2.50 10.35
CA GLN A 58 -2.28 -3.01 9.36
C GLN A 58 -2.98 -3.43 8.07
N SER A 59 -4.12 -4.09 8.19
CA SER A 59 -4.92 -4.49 7.03
C SER A 59 -5.40 -3.27 6.23
N THR A 60 -5.81 -2.20 6.91
CA THR A 60 -6.24 -0.96 6.28
C THR A 60 -5.10 -0.31 5.51
N ASN A 61 -3.91 -0.24 6.13
CA ASN A 61 -2.72 0.30 5.47
C ASN A 61 -2.34 -0.53 4.25
N ASP A 62 -2.35 -1.85 4.38
CA ASP A 62 -2.03 -2.77 3.28
C ASP A 62 -3.02 -2.62 2.12
N ARG A 63 -4.29 -2.44 2.41
CA ARG A 63 -5.31 -2.20 1.38
C ARG A 63 -5.09 -0.89 0.65
N TYR A 64 -4.64 0.14 1.37
CA TYR A 64 -4.30 1.42 0.76
C TYR A 64 -3.11 1.27 -0.19
N VAL A 65 -2.05 0.59 0.25
CA VAL A 65 -0.89 0.34 -0.60
C VAL A 65 -1.28 -0.52 -1.82
N LEU A 66 -2.13 -1.52 -1.62
CA LEU A 66 -2.63 -2.36 -2.70
C LEU A 66 -3.35 -1.53 -3.77
N LYS A 67 -4.17 -0.57 -3.35
CA LYS A 67 -4.85 0.35 -4.25
C LYS A 67 -3.83 1.15 -5.08
N LEU A 68 -2.78 1.65 -4.44
CA LEU A 68 -1.73 2.40 -5.13
C LEU A 68 -0.97 1.52 -6.14
N ILE A 69 -0.72 0.27 -5.79
CA ILE A 69 -0.08 -0.69 -6.68
C ILE A 69 -0.96 -0.95 -7.91
N ASP A 70 -2.25 -1.17 -7.71
CA ASP A 70 -3.19 -1.42 -8.81
C ASP A 70 -3.27 -0.20 -9.74
N GLU A 71 -3.28 1.02 -9.18
CA GLU A 71 -3.22 2.24 -9.98
C GLU A 71 -1.93 2.34 -10.78
N ALA A 72 -0.79 1.97 -10.18
CA ALA A 72 0.49 1.99 -10.87
C ALA A 72 0.53 1.02 -12.03
N LEU A 73 0.00 -0.19 -11.85
CA LEU A 73 -0.09 -1.18 -12.92
C LEU A 73 -0.99 -0.71 -14.06
N GLU A 74 -2.11 -0.07 -13.73
CA GLU A 74 -3.01 0.52 -14.71
C GLU A 74 -2.31 1.62 -15.50
N ARG A 75 -1.57 2.49 -14.82
CA ARG A 75 -0.83 3.57 -15.47
C ARG A 75 0.28 3.05 -16.38
N MET A 76 0.85 1.89 -16.08
CA MET A 76 1.80 1.23 -17.01
C MET A 76 1.13 0.88 -18.32
N GLY A 77 -0.11 0.38 -18.27
CA GLY A 77 -0.89 0.08 -19.46
C GLY A 77 -1.25 1.32 -20.27
N GLU A 78 -1.36 2.47 -19.63
CA GLU A 78 -1.69 3.75 -20.27
C GLU A 78 -0.46 4.53 -20.73
N GLY A 79 0.75 4.06 -20.42
CA GLY A 79 1.99 4.78 -20.73
C GLY A 79 2.25 5.97 -19.83
N GLN A 80 1.62 6.03 -18.66
CA GLN A 80 1.74 7.15 -17.71
C GLN A 80 2.56 6.81 -16.47
N TYR A 81 3.05 5.60 -16.35
CA TYR A 81 3.83 5.19 -15.18
C TYR A 81 5.11 6.01 -15.07
N GLY A 82 5.46 6.38 -13.84
CA GLY A 82 6.65 7.17 -13.56
C GLY A 82 6.46 8.68 -13.67
N LEU A 83 5.24 9.12 -14.01
CA LEU A 83 4.91 10.54 -14.08
C LEU A 83 4.06 10.92 -12.87
N CYS A 84 4.35 12.09 -12.29
CA CYS A 84 3.57 12.61 -11.17
C CYS A 84 2.12 12.88 -11.61
N VAL A 85 1.15 12.40 -10.84
CA VAL A 85 -0.28 12.61 -11.16
C VAL A 85 -0.72 14.05 -10.97
N SER A 86 0.05 14.83 -10.21
CA SER A 86 -0.30 16.22 -9.91
C SER A 86 0.34 17.22 -10.87
N CYS A 87 1.65 17.13 -11.10
CA CYS A 87 2.37 18.11 -11.93
C CYS A 87 2.77 17.55 -13.32
N GLY A 88 2.66 16.26 -13.54
CA GLY A 88 3.01 15.63 -14.82
C GLY A 88 4.50 15.44 -15.04
N ASN A 89 5.36 15.91 -14.14
CA ASN A 89 6.79 15.74 -14.26
C ASN A 89 7.21 14.32 -13.88
N PRO A 90 8.36 13.82 -14.40
CA PRO A 90 8.84 12.51 -14.01
C PRO A 90 9.11 12.42 -12.51
N ILE A 91 8.73 11.29 -11.92
CA ILE A 91 9.08 10.98 -10.54
C ILE A 91 10.54 10.55 -10.48
N GLN A 92 11.27 10.99 -9.46
CA GLN A 92 12.68 10.65 -9.31
C GLN A 92 12.88 9.14 -9.26
N GLU A 93 13.88 8.64 -9.99
CA GLU A 93 14.16 7.21 -10.05
C GLU A 93 14.48 6.63 -8.66
N LYS A 94 15.18 7.39 -7.82
CA LYS A 94 15.45 6.97 -6.44
C LYS A 94 14.15 6.67 -5.68
N ARG A 95 13.14 7.50 -5.89
CA ARG A 95 11.85 7.33 -5.24
C ARG A 95 11.12 6.08 -5.75
N LEU A 96 11.14 5.87 -7.06
CA LEU A 96 10.54 4.69 -7.67
C LEU A 96 11.21 3.39 -7.23
N LYS A 97 12.52 3.42 -6.99
CA LYS A 97 13.24 2.24 -6.50
C LYS A 97 12.80 1.82 -5.11
N VAL A 98 12.46 2.78 -4.26
CA VAL A 98 12.01 2.54 -2.88
C VAL A 98 10.51 2.32 -2.83
N VAL A 99 9.75 3.13 -3.59
CA VAL A 99 8.29 3.12 -3.60
C VAL A 99 7.82 3.01 -5.06
N PRO A 100 7.81 1.79 -5.64
CA PRO A 100 7.44 1.63 -7.05
C PRO A 100 6.01 2.07 -7.37
N TRP A 101 5.13 2.14 -6.37
CA TRP A 101 3.75 2.59 -6.53
C TRP A 101 3.57 4.09 -6.30
N ALA A 102 4.65 4.87 -6.24
CA ALA A 102 4.57 6.30 -6.01
C ALA A 102 3.74 6.99 -7.09
N ARG A 103 2.84 7.89 -6.66
CA ARG A 103 1.96 8.69 -7.54
C ARG A 103 2.51 10.08 -7.75
N HIS A 104 3.24 10.60 -6.78
CA HIS A 104 3.72 11.97 -6.74
C HIS A 104 5.24 12.04 -6.75
N CYS A 105 5.79 13.08 -7.38
CA CYS A 105 7.18 13.42 -7.20
C CYS A 105 7.40 13.93 -5.77
N ILE A 106 8.65 14.07 -5.36
CA ILE A 106 8.97 14.47 -3.98
C ILE A 106 8.32 15.81 -3.62
N SER A 107 8.37 16.77 -4.52
CA SER A 107 7.78 18.11 -4.29
C SER A 107 6.28 18.05 -4.09
N CYS A 108 5.57 17.30 -4.93
CA CYS A 108 4.11 17.18 -4.82
C CYS A 108 3.71 16.34 -3.61
N GLN A 109 4.50 15.33 -3.26
CA GLN A 109 4.26 14.54 -2.05
C GLN A 109 4.36 15.41 -0.80
N GLU A 110 5.35 16.29 -0.74
CA GLU A 110 5.46 17.24 0.38
C GLU A 110 4.24 18.16 0.47
N LEU A 111 3.77 18.64 -0.68
CA LEU A 111 2.57 19.49 -0.71
C LEU A 111 1.34 18.72 -0.23
N GLN A 112 1.21 17.46 -0.61
CA GLN A 112 0.09 16.62 -0.15
C GLN A 112 0.14 16.42 1.36
N GLU A 113 1.32 16.14 1.91
CA GLU A 113 1.51 15.94 3.34
C GLU A 113 1.19 17.20 4.14
N ARG A 114 1.40 18.38 3.54
CA ARG A 114 1.03 19.66 4.13
C ARG A 114 -0.44 20.03 3.95
N GLY A 115 -1.20 19.19 3.25
CA GLY A 115 -2.60 19.45 2.97
C GLY A 115 -2.84 20.47 1.87
N LEU A 116 -1.83 20.79 1.05
CA LEU A 116 -1.93 21.78 -0.04
C LEU A 116 -2.37 21.17 -1.37
N LEU A 117 -2.39 19.85 -1.48
CA LEU A 117 -2.94 19.12 -2.62
C LEU A 117 -4.15 18.33 -2.18
N ARG A 118 -5.17 18.25 -3.05
CA ARG A 118 -6.41 17.53 -2.75
C ARG A 118 -6.36 16.05 -3.08
N GLU A 119 -5.31 15.60 -3.73
CA GLU A 119 -5.16 14.20 -4.10
C GLU A 119 -4.20 13.43 -3.20
#